data_bd80a0f6579346fb669f8e171dc30e63
#
_entry.id   bd80a0f6579346fb669f8e171dc30e63
#
_cell.length_a   1.000
_cell.length_b   1.000
_cell.length_c   1.000
_cell.angle_alpha   90.00
_cell.angle_beta   90.00
_cell.angle_gamma   90.00
#
_symmetry.space_group_name_H-M   'P 1'
#
loop_
_entity.id
_entity.type
_entity.pdbx_description
1 polymer ?
#
loop_
_entity_poly.entity_id
_entity_poly.type
_entity_poly.pdbx_seq_one_letter_code
_entity_poly.pdbx_strand_id
1 'polypeptide(L)'
;MDGSLTNRIVVLCSIICLLMVVLAAMLFEGSAQMRGSLEWVTHSSQVLRTANSSLGHLHQAESALRGFTLTRDPSFGMSIDDEVTAARRDAASLVALTRDNPPQNAHARQLQEQIARRAAALQNVEKLARAGRFEVATAIVASGRGRDIMQLIEARTGDFLNNERALLAARMRSVEARLSFIRWVVLLGT
;
A
#
# COMPACT_ATOMS: atom_id res chain seq x y z
N MET A 1 -54.75 -26.04 -37.40
CA MET A 1 -54.12 -24.71 -37.47
C MET A 1 -53.37 -24.36 -36.16
N ASP A 2 -53.34 -25.21 -35.17
CA ASP A 2 -52.84 -24.90 -33.80
C ASP A 2 -51.34 -25.15 -33.59
N GLY A 3 -50.70 -25.94 -34.45
CA GLY A 3 -49.25 -26.23 -34.31
C GLY A 3 -48.33 -25.03 -34.55
N SER A 4 -48.76 -24.04 -35.35
CA SER A 4 -47.99 -22.82 -35.63
C SER A 4 -47.98 -21.85 -34.44
N LEU A 5 -49.05 -21.77 -33.69
CA LEU A 5 -49.17 -20.89 -32.51
C LEU A 5 -48.36 -21.46 -31.33
N THR A 6 -48.49 -22.74 -31.10
CA THR A 6 -47.71 -23.45 -30.02
C THR A 6 -46.21 -23.33 -30.28
N ASN A 7 -45.78 -23.50 -31.53
CA ASN A 7 -44.36 -23.38 -31.87
C ASN A 7 -43.82 -21.95 -31.67
N ARG A 8 -44.61 -20.92 -31.97
CA ARG A 8 -44.25 -19.52 -31.71
C ARG A 8 -44.14 -19.22 -30.22
N ILE A 9 -45.06 -19.75 -29.40
CA ILE A 9 -45.03 -19.59 -27.93
C ILE A 9 -43.79 -20.27 -27.35
N VAL A 10 -43.48 -21.50 -27.78
CA VAL A 10 -42.28 -22.23 -27.33
C VAL A 10 -40.97 -21.48 -27.68
N VAL A 11 -40.89 -20.96 -28.91
CA VAL A 11 -39.71 -20.17 -29.34
C VAL A 11 -39.59 -18.89 -28.51
N LEU A 12 -40.68 -18.18 -28.26
CA LEU A 12 -40.70 -16.96 -27.46
C LEU A 12 -40.27 -17.22 -25.99
N CYS A 13 -40.80 -18.29 -25.37
CA CYS A 13 -40.42 -18.72 -24.04
C CYS A 13 -38.94 -19.12 -23.99
N SER A 14 -38.42 -19.83 -25.01
CA SER A 14 -37.01 -20.21 -25.07
C SER A 14 -36.08 -19.00 -25.19
N ILE A 15 -36.47 -18.00 -25.97
CA ILE A 15 -35.71 -16.72 -26.06
C ILE A 15 -35.70 -15.99 -24.73
N ILE A 16 -36.83 -15.89 -24.05
CA ILE A 16 -36.94 -15.26 -22.73
C ILE A 16 -36.07 -16.01 -21.69
N CYS A 17 -36.15 -17.33 -21.67
CA CYS A 17 -35.33 -18.14 -20.78
C CYS A 17 -33.82 -17.94 -21.07
N LEU A 18 -33.43 -17.90 -22.34
CA LEU A 18 -32.04 -17.66 -22.73
C LEU A 18 -31.57 -16.27 -22.27
N LEU A 19 -32.40 -15.24 -22.49
CA LEU A 19 -32.12 -13.88 -22.02
C LEU A 19 -31.97 -13.81 -20.50
N MET A 20 -32.83 -14.50 -19.75
CA MET A 20 -32.73 -14.58 -18.27
C MET A 20 -31.46 -15.26 -17.82
N VAL A 21 -31.03 -16.35 -18.48
CA VAL A 21 -29.77 -17.04 -18.15
C VAL A 21 -28.56 -16.13 -18.44
N VAL A 22 -28.55 -15.44 -19.57
CA VAL A 22 -27.47 -14.49 -19.92
C VAL A 22 -27.44 -13.35 -18.94
N LEU A 23 -28.58 -12.78 -18.55
CA LEU A 23 -28.65 -11.72 -17.57
C LEU A 23 -28.14 -12.18 -16.18
N ALA A 24 -28.57 -13.38 -15.76
CA ALA A 24 -28.10 -13.97 -14.49
C ALA A 24 -26.58 -14.20 -14.49
N ALA A 25 -26.02 -14.71 -15.59
CA ALA A 25 -24.58 -14.88 -15.75
C ALA A 25 -23.82 -13.54 -15.66
N MET A 26 -24.31 -12.50 -16.34
CA MET A 26 -23.73 -11.15 -16.30
C MET A 26 -23.77 -10.54 -14.89
N LEU A 27 -24.87 -10.71 -14.15
CA LEU A 27 -25.00 -10.23 -12.78
C LEU A 27 -24.06 -10.99 -11.83
N PHE A 28 -23.89 -12.29 -12.04
CA PHE A 28 -22.98 -13.11 -11.25
C PHE A 28 -21.52 -12.71 -11.47
N GLU A 29 -21.11 -12.53 -12.73
CA GLU A 29 -19.76 -12.03 -13.06
C GLU A 29 -19.52 -10.62 -12.50
N GLY A 30 -20.47 -9.72 -12.63
CA GLY A 30 -20.40 -8.36 -12.08
C GLY A 30 -20.22 -8.36 -10.56
N SER A 31 -20.92 -9.23 -9.84
CA SER A 31 -20.82 -9.38 -8.38
C SER A 31 -19.48 -9.96 -7.95
N ALA A 32 -18.93 -10.94 -8.65
CA ALA A 32 -17.61 -11.51 -8.37
C ALA A 32 -16.50 -10.48 -8.57
N GLN A 33 -16.60 -9.68 -9.62
CA GLN A 33 -15.63 -8.65 -9.96
C GLN A 33 -15.63 -7.47 -8.98
N MET A 34 -16.82 -7.11 -8.44
CA MET A 34 -16.93 -6.07 -7.43
C MET A 34 -16.22 -6.46 -6.13
N ARG A 35 -16.29 -7.73 -5.73
CA ARG A 35 -15.53 -8.25 -4.58
C ARG A 35 -14.01 -8.13 -4.78
N GLY A 36 -13.50 -8.52 -5.94
CA GLY A 36 -12.09 -8.38 -6.28
C GLY A 36 -11.61 -6.94 -6.26
N SER A 37 -12.45 -5.97 -6.67
CA SER A 37 -12.11 -4.54 -6.63
C SER A 37 -11.94 -4.03 -5.20
N LEU A 38 -12.82 -4.44 -4.29
CA LEU A 38 -12.75 -4.06 -2.86
C LEU A 38 -11.50 -4.65 -2.20
N GLU A 39 -11.12 -5.87 -2.54
CA GLU A 39 -9.89 -6.50 -2.05
C GLU A 39 -8.65 -5.70 -2.48
N TRP A 40 -8.58 -5.27 -3.74
CA TRP A 40 -7.48 -4.46 -4.23
C TRP A 40 -7.41 -3.07 -3.57
N VAL A 41 -8.55 -2.41 -3.33
CA VAL A 41 -8.59 -1.13 -2.60
C VAL A 41 -8.09 -1.30 -1.17
N THR A 42 -8.53 -2.35 -0.50
CA THR A 42 -8.10 -2.66 0.87
C THR A 42 -6.61 -2.98 0.91
N HIS A 43 -6.13 -3.81 -0.01
CA HIS A 43 -4.73 -4.18 -0.14
C HIS A 43 -3.84 -2.96 -0.40
N SER A 44 -4.14 -2.16 -1.43
CA SER A 44 -3.37 -0.94 -1.72
C SER A 44 -3.42 0.06 -0.57
N SER A 45 -4.55 0.19 0.11
CA SER A 45 -4.66 1.04 1.31
C SER A 45 -3.76 0.54 2.44
N GLN A 46 -3.61 -0.77 2.59
CA GLN A 46 -2.69 -1.35 3.57
C GLN A 46 -1.23 -1.08 3.18
N VAL A 47 -0.86 -1.27 1.91
CA VAL A 47 0.48 -0.95 1.39
C VAL A 47 0.83 0.52 1.67
N LEU A 48 -0.07 1.45 1.32
CA LEU A 48 0.13 2.88 1.53
C LEU A 48 0.30 3.24 3.01
N ARG A 49 -0.54 2.68 3.89
CA ARG A 49 -0.46 2.91 5.34
C ARG A 49 0.85 2.37 5.90
N THR A 50 1.25 1.15 5.53
CA THR A 50 2.47 0.52 6.04
C THR A 50 3.73 1.29 5.63
N ALA A 51 3.78 1.80 4.38
CA ALA A 51 4.90 2.63 3.93
C ALA A 51 4.99 3.95 4.71
N ASN A 52 3.87 4.65 4.89
CA ASN A 52 3.83 5.88 5.68
C ASN A 52 4.15 5.64 7.17
N SER A 53 3.66 4.54 7.74
CA SER A 53 3.95 4.16 9.14
C SER A 53 5.43 3.93 9.35
N SER A 54 6.09 3.18 8.46
CA SER A 54 7.53 2.92 8.52
C SER A 54 8.35 4.22 8.50
N LEU A 55 7.98 5.17 7.62
CA LEU A 55 8.63 6.49 7.56
C LEU A 55 8.35 7.31 8.83
N GLY A 56 7.11 7.30 9.33
CA GLY A 56 6.70 7.97 10.55
C GLY A 56 7.51 7.52 11.77
N HIS A 57 7.71 6.20 11.92
CA HIS A 57 8.54 5.63 12.98
C HIS A 57 10.01 6.09 12.90
N LEU A 58 10.59 6.19 11.69
CA LEU A 58 11.94 6.75 11.54
C LEU A 58 12.02 8.21 11.97
N HIS A 59 11.02 9.04 11.62
CA HIS A 59 10.96 10.43 12.05
C HIS A 59 10.85 10.56 13.57
N GLN A 60 10.04 9.71 14.20
CA GLN A 60 9.88 9.69 15.66
C GLN A 60 11.19 9.28 16.34
N ALA A 61 11.86 8.24 15.85
CA ALA A 61 13.17 7.83 16.36
C ALA A 61 14.22 8.94 16.22
N GLU A 62 14.24 9.63 15.07
CA GLU A 62 15.18 10.75 14.85
C GLU A 62 14.89 11.94 15.76
N SER A 63 13.62 12.29 15.95
CA SER A 63 13.19 13.36 16.84
C SER A 63 13.56 13.04 18.30
N ALA A 64 13.29 11.82 18.76
CA ALA A 64 13.64 11.34 20.08
C ALA A 64 15.17 11.36 20.29
N LEU A 65 15.94 10.89 19.31
CA LEU A 65 17.40 10.92 19.37
C LEU A 65 17.95 12.36 19.47
N ARG A 66 17.41 13.31 18.70
CA ARG A 66 17.79 14.73 18.80
C ARG A 66 17.45 15.28 20.19
N GLY A 67 16.26 15.01 20.71
CA GLY A 67 15.86 15.39 22.06
C GLY A 67 16.84 14.84 23.08
N PHE A 68 17.15 13.55 23.02
CA PHE A 68 18.06 12.89 23.95
C PHE A 68 19.48 13.46 23.88
N THR A 69 20.03 13.66 22.68
CA THR A 69 21.41 14.17 22.53
C THR A 69 21.56 15.62 22.98
N LEU A 70 20.51 16.46 22.80
CA LEU A 70 20.54 17.87 23.15
C LEU A 70 20.25 18.14 24.65
N THR A 71 19.26 17.44 25.21
CA THR A 71 18.79 17.67 26.58
C THR A 71 19.49 16.79 27.60
N ARG A 72 20.05 15.67 27.18
CA ARG A 72 20.56 14.56 27.99
C ARG A 72 19.49 13.91 28.89
N ASP A 73 18.22 14.20 28.63
CA ASP A 73 17.10 13.62 29.38
C ASP A 73 16.80 12.20 28.84
N PRO A 74 16.96 11.16 29.72
CA PRO A 74 16.73 9.77 29.34
C PRO A 74 15.32 9.48 28.83
N SER A 75 14.31 10.30 29.19
CA SER A 75 12.93 10.11 28.77
C SER A 75 12.78 10.14 27.25
N PHE A 76 13.56 10.98 26.55
CA PHE A 76 13.60 10.99 25.09
C PHE A 76 14.22 9.73 24.48
N GLY A 77 15.17 9.11 25.20
CA GLY A 77 15.85 7.90 24.72
C GLY A 77 15.00 6.63 24.82
N MET A 78 13.92 6.63 25.60
CA MET A 78 13.14 5.42 25.90
C MET A 78 12.42 4.85 24.68
N SER A 79 11.98 5.68 23.74
CA SER A 79 11.20 5.26 22.57
C SER A 79 12.03 4.91 21.34
N ILE A 80 13.32 5.23 21.30
CA ILE A 80 14.15 5.12 20.08
C ILE A 80 14.19 3.68 19.56
N ASP A 81 14.47 2.71 20.43
CA ASP A 81 14.56 1.30 20.03
C ASP A 81 13.22 0.74 19.58
N ASP A 82 12.12 1.13 20.20
CA ASP A 82 10.77 0.73 19.83
C ASP A 82 10.40 1.27 18.44
N GLU A 83 10.66 2.54 18.21
CA GLU A 83 10.41 3.22 16.94
C GLU A 83 11.25 2.63 15.80
N VAL A 84 12.54 2.39 16.03
CA VAL A 84 13.42 1.75 15.06
C VAL A 84 12.95 0.32 14.73
N THR A 85 12.53 -0.42 15.75
CA THR A 85 12.01 -1.79 15.57
C THR A 85 10.70 -1.78 14.79
N ALA A 86 9.81 -0.86 15.09
CA ALA A 86 8.55 -0.69 14.36
C ALA A 86 8.80 -0.30 12.88
N ALA A 87 9.71 0.64 12.61
CA ALA A 87 10.09 1.03 11.25
C ALA A 87 10.60 -0.18 10.43
N ARG A 88 11.47 -1.01 11.01
CA ARG A 88 11.98 -2.21 10.34
C ARG A 88 10.90 -3.26 10.10
N ARG A 89 9.99 -3.46 11.06
CA ARG A 89 8.86 -4.39 10.94
C ARG A 89 7.93 -3.97 9.80
N ASP A 90 7.58 -2.69 9.75
CA ASP A 90 6.72 -2.14 8.71
C ASP A 90 7.38 -2.23 7.33
N ALA A 91 8.68 -1.94 7.21
CA ALA A 91 9.41 -2.12 5.97
C ALA A 91 9.47 -3.60 5.51
N ALA A 92 9.60 -4.54 6.42
CA ALA A 92 9.53 -5.97 6.11
C ALA A 92 8.11 -6.39 5.68
N SER A 93 7.09 -5.86 6.34
CA SER A 93 5.68 -6.07 5.98
C SER A 93 5.38 -5.53 4.58
N LEU A 94 5.96 -4.38 4.21
CA LEU A 94 5.83 -3.79 2.88
C LEU A 94 6.35 -4.72 1.78
N VAL A 95 7.50 -5.35 2.00
CA VAL A 95 8.05 -6.36 1.08
C VAL A 95 7.11 -7.58 0.96
N ALA A 96 6.51 -8.00 2.07
CA ALA A 96 5.55 -9.11 2.05
C ALA A 96 4.26 -8.75 1.28
N LEU A 97 3.73 -7.56 1.50
CA LEU A 97 2.51 -7.06 0.87
C LEU A 97 2.65 -6.86 -0.64
N THR A 98 3.85 -6.62 -1.16
CA THR A 98 4.08 -6.33 -2.58
C THR A 98 4.54 -7.55 -3.40
N ARG A 99 4.48 -8.76 -2.85
CA ARG A 99 4.96 -9.99 -3.52
C ARG A 99 4.26 -10.30 -4.84
N ASP A 100 3.02 -9.89 -4.98
CA ASP A 100 2.18 -10.06 -6.16
C ASP A 100 2.61 -9.12 -7.32
N ASN A 101 3.43 -8.11 -7.05
CA ASN A 101 3.89 -7.12 -8.01
C ASN A 101 5.43 -7.02 -7.99
N PRO A 102 6.16 -7.78 -8.86
CA PRO A 102 7.62 -7.83 -8.83
C PRO A 102 8.33 -6.47 -8.93
N PRO A 103 7.94 -5.51 -9.80
CA PRO A 103 8.52 -4.17 -9.82
C PRO A 103 8.35 -3.43 -8.49
N GLN A 104 7.15 -3.45 -7.92
CA GLN A 104 6.85 -2.79 -6.65
C GLN A 104 7.58 -3.47 -5.49
N ASN A 105 7.69 -4.79 -5.52
CA ASN A 105 8.45 -5.57 -4.53
C ASN A 105 9.94 -5.22 -4.54
N ALA A 106 10.52 -5.00 -5.73
CA ALA A 106 11.91 -4.56 -5.85
C ALA A 106 12.13 -3.19 -5.18
N HIS A 107 11.23 -2.23 -5.38
CA HIS A 107 11.25 -0.93 -4.71
C HIS A 107 11.07 -1.06 -3.19
N ALA A 108 10.16 -1.92 -2.73
CA ALA A 108 9.96 -2.20 -1.30
C ALA A 108 11.22 -2.77 -0.64
N ARG A 109 11.94 -3.68 -1.31
CA ARG A 109 13.22 -4.21 -0.82
C ARG A 109 14.30 -3.14 -0.70
N GLN A 110 14.39 -2.25 -1.68
CA GLN A 110 15.34 -1.12 -1.63
C GLN A 110 15.02 -0.18 -0.47
N LEU A 111 13.73 0.14 -0.24
CA LEU A 111 13.27 0.91 0.90
C LEU A 111 13.62 0.21 2.21
N GLN A 112 13.34 -1.09 2.33
CA GLN A 112 13.67 -1.89 3.51
C GLN A 112 15.15 -1.81 3.86
N GLU A 113 16.02 -1.93 2.86
CA GLU A 113 17.47 -1.84 3.07
C GLU A 113 17.89 -0.46 3.58
N GLN A 114 17.36 0.61 2.98
CA GLN A 114 17.68 1.98 3.39
C GLN A 114 17.17 2.30 4.80
N ILE A 115 15.94 1.87 5.11
CA ILE A 115 15.35 1.99 6.44
C ILE A 115 16.20 1.22 7.45
N ALA A 116 16.63 0.01 7.14
CA ALA A 116 17.49 -0.79 8.02
C ALA A 116 18.84 -0.11 8.28
N ARG A 117 19.48 0.47 7.25
CA ARG A 117 20.73 1.23 7.39
C ARG A 117 20.54 2.48 8.23
N ARG A 118 19.44 3.24 8.01
CA ARG A 118 19.12 4.44 8.80
C ARG A 118 18.86 4.08 10.26
N ALA A 119 18.06 3.07 10.50
CA ALA A 119 17.74 2.54 11.82
C ALA A 119 19.01 2.13 12.59
N ALA A 120 19.95 1.43 11.94
CA ALA A 120 21.23 1.07 12.54
C ALA A 120 22.08 2.31 12.90
N ALA A 121 22.07 3.34 12.04
CA ALA A 121 22.78 4.59 12.31
C ALA A 121 22.20 5.32 13.51
N LEU A 122 20.87 5.39 13.66
CA LEU A 122 20.19 5.99 14.83
C LEU A 122 20.57 5.24 16.12
N GLN A 123 20.51 3.92 16.13
CA GLN A 123 20.89 3.10 17.28
C GLN A 123 22.37 3.26 17.66
N ASN A 124 23.27 3.41 16.68
CA ASN A 124 24.68 3.64 16.98
C ASN A 124 24.91 4.99 17.69
N VAL A 125 24.22 6.05 17.25
CA VAL A 125 24.31 7.35 17.92
C VAL A 125 23.67 7.31 19.31
N GLU A 126 22.55 6.62 19.46
CA GLU A 126 21.91 6.40 20.75
C GLU A 126 22.86 5.69 21.73
N LYS A 127 23.54 4.61 21.31
CA LYS A 127 24.50 3.89 22.12
C LYS A 127 25.63 4.80 22.60
N LEU A 128 26.12 5.72 21.75
CA LEU A 128 27.11 6.70 22.12
C LEU A 128 26.59 7.65 23.22
N ALA A 129 25.37 8.15 23.07
CA ALA A 129 24.73 9.03 24.04
C ALA A 129 24.50 8.31 25.37
N ARG A 130 23.99 7.06 25.36
CA ARG A 130 23.80 6.22 26.55
C ARG A 130 25.13 5.90 27.27
N ALA A 131 26.24 5.82 26.53
CA ALA A 131 27.58 5.65 27.09
C ALA A 131 28.18 6.97 27.61
N GLY A 132 27.38 8.06 27.71
CA GLY A 132 27.84 9.38 28.19
C GLY A 132 28.62 10.18 27.14
N ARG A 133 28.82 9.69 25.93
CA ARG A 133 29.57 10.36 24.84
C ARG A 133 28.68 11.35 24.06
N PHE A 134 27.97 12.22 24.79
CA PHE A 134 27.01 13.17 24.24
C PHE A 134 27.61 14.14 23.22
N GLU A 135 28.83 14.61 23.43
CA GLU A 135 29.50 15.54 22.48
C GLU A 135 29.71 14.89 21.12
N VAL A 136 30.16 13.62 21.11
CA VAL A 136 30.32 12.86 19.86
C VAL A 136 28.97 12.60 19.20
N ALA A 137 27.97 12.19 19.98
CA ALA A 137 26.60 11.95 19.46
C ALA A 137 26.01 13.22 18.86
N THR A 138 26.12 14.36 19.56
CA THR A 138 25.64 15.67 19.09
C THR A 138 26.38 16.11 17.83
N ALA A 139 27.70 15.92 17.74
CA ALA A 139 28.46 16.25 16.53
C ALA A 139 28.01 15.43 15.32
N ILE A 140 27.70 14.13 15.52
CA ILE A 140 27.14 13.27 14.42
C ILE A 140 25.77 13.78 13.99
N VAL A 141 24.87 14.11 14.92
CA VAL A 141 23.55 14.67 14.61
C VAL A 141 23.68 16.02 13.89
N ALA A 142 24.56 16.91 14.37
CA ALA A 142 24.80 18.23 13.79
C ALA A 142 25.45 18.18 12.40
N SER A 143 26.12 17.07 12.03
CA SER A 143 26.78 16.93 10.72
C SER A 143 25.82 17.01 9.51
N GLY A 144 24.53 16.89 9.72
CA GLY A 144 23.51 16.93 8.66
C GLY A 144 23.37 15.64 7.84
N ARG A 145 24.35 14.72 7.90
CA ARG A 145 24.33 13.46 7.12
C ARG A 145 23.08 12.63 7.34
N GLY A 146 22.55 12.64 8.56
CA GLY A 146 21.30 11.96 8.91
C GLY A 146 20.10 12.54 8.16
N ARG A 147 20.04 13.86 8.05
CA ARG A 147 18.98 14.57 7.32
C ARG A 147 19.00 14.23 5.82
N ASP A 148 20.18 14.24 5.20
CA ASP A 148 20.31 13.94 3.77
C ASP A 148 19.82 12.51 3.44
N ILE A 149 20.15 11.53 4.32
CA ILE A 149 19.66 10.16 4.21
C ILE A 149 18.14 10.09 4.39
N MET A 150 17.56 10.84 5.35
CA MET A 150 16.11 10.89 5.55
C MET A 150 15.40 11.47 4.33
N GLN A 151 15.89 12.58 3.77
CA GLN A 151 15.33 13.17 2.55
C GLN A 151 15.33 12.16 1.37
N LEU A 152 16.38 11.36 1.24
CA LEU A 152 16.42 10.31 0.22
C LEU A 152 15.37 9.22 0.48
N ILE A 153 15.19 8.79 1.73
CA ILE A 153 14.17 7.80 2.10
C ILE A 153 12.77 8.38 1.86
N GLU A 154 12.53 9.64 2.23
CA GLU A 154 11.26 10.35 1.99
C GLU A 154 10.92 10.42 0.50
N ALA A 155 11.88 10.84 -0.32
CA ALA A 155 11.69 10.92 -1.77
C ALA A 155 11.33 9.54 -2.37
N ARG A 156 12.08 8.49 -2.01
CA ARG A 156 11.82 7.13 -2.49
C ARG A 156 10.51 6.54 -1.97
N THR A 157 10.14 6.87 -0.74
CA THR A 157 8.82 6.49 -0.20
C THR A 157 7.72 7.21 -0.96
N GLY A 158 7.91 8.49 -1.28
CA GLY A 158 6.99 9.26 -2.13
C GLY A 158 6.80 8.63 -3.51
N ASP A 159 7.88 8.27 -4.19
CA ASP A 159 7.83 7.58 -5.49
C ASP A 159 7.11 6.23 -5.40
N PHE A 160 7.40 5.45 -4.36
CA PHE A 160 6.74 4.19 -4.09
C PHE A 160 5.22 4.36 -3.89
N LEU A 161 4.82 5.34 -3.08
CA LEU A 161 3.40 5.66 -2.83
C LEU A 161 2.68 6.13 -4.10
N ASN A 162 3.34 6.94 -4.93
CA ASN A 162 2.78 7.42 -6.20
C ASN A 162 2.57 6.28 -7.20
N ASN A 163 3.53 5.35 -7.29
CA ASN A 163 3.41 4.15 -8.11
C ASN A 163 2.24 3.27 -7.64
N GLU A 164 2.08 3.06 -6.33
CA GLU A 164 0.96 2.29 -5.78
C GLU A 164 -0.40 2.94 -6.07
N ARG A 165 -0.50 4.27 -5.91
CA ARG A 165 -1.72 5.01 -6.27
C ARG A 165 -2.04 4.92 -7.76
N ALA A 166 -1.03 4.98 -8.63
CA ALA A 166 -1.21 4.83 -10.07
C ALA A 166 -1.71 3.42 -10.44
N LEU A 167 -1.16 2.38 -9.80
CA LEU A 167 -1.62 0.99 -9.96
C LEU A 167 -3.07 0.83 -9.53
N LEU A 168 -3.44 1.36 -8.36
CA LEU A 168 -4.81 1.32 -7.87
C LEU A 168 -5.75 2.02 -8.85
N ALA A 169 -5.41 3.22 -9.31
CA ALA A 169 -6.21 3.98 -10.28
C ALA A 169 -6.36 3.24 -11.61
N ALA A 170 -5.33 2.54 -12.09
CA ALA A 170 -5.40 1.74 -13.31
C ALA A 170 -6.34 0.53 -13.14
N ARG A 171 -6.26 -0.16 -12.00
CA ARG A 171 -7.15 -1.28 -11.67
C ARG A 171 -8.61 -0.83 -11.58
N MET A 172 -8.88 0.30 -10.92
CA MET A 172 -10.24 0.85 -10.81
C MET A 172 -10.82 1.26 -12.17
N ARG A 173 -10.05 1.92 -13.02
CA ARG A 173 -10.51 2.28 -14.38
C ARG A 173 -10.88 1.05 -15.21
N SER A 174 -10.14 -0.05 -15.09
CA SER A 174 -10.46 -1.28 -15.80
C SER A 174 -11.80 -1.90 -15.36
N VAL A 175 -12.13 -1.76 -14.08
CA VAL A 175 -13.43 -2.21 -13.53
C VAL A 175 -14.58 -1.33 -14.02
N GLU A 176 -14.41 -0.01 -13.98
CA GLU A 176 -15.42 0.94 -14.47
C GLU A 176 -15.71 0.76 -15.97
N ALA A 177 -14.68 0.55 -16.78
CA ALA A 177 -14.83 0.31 -18.22
C ALA A 177 -15.66 -0.97 -18.51
N ARG A 178 -15.43 -2.04 -17.74
CA ARG A 178 -16.20 -3.29 -17.89
C ARG A 178 -17.64 -3.13 -17.40
N LEU A 179 -17.85 -2.45 -16.28
CA LEU A 179 -19.21 -2.19 -15.77
C LEU A 179 -20.01 -1.31 -16.73
N SER A 180 -19.38 -0.32 -17.35
CA SER A 180 -20.04 0.51 -18.38
C SER A 180 -20.40 -0.30 -19.60
N PHE A 181 -19.56 -1.21 -20.05
CA PHE A 181 -19.86 -2.12 -21.16
C PHE A 181 -21.06 -3.01 -20.84
N ILE A 182 -21.11 -3.65 -19.68
CA ILE A 182 -22.25 -4.46 -19.24
C ILE A 182 -23.54 -3.64 -19.23
N ARG A 183 -23.48 -2.41 -18.70
CA ARG A 183 -24.64 -1.50 -18.67
C ARG A 183 -25.16 -1.16 -20.06
N TRP A 184 -24.28 -0.91 -21.03
CA TRP A 184 -24.66 -0.67 -22.42
C TRP A 184 -25.31 -1.90 -23.09
N VAL A 185 -24.75 -3.09 -22.84
CA VAL A 185 -25.33 -4.34 -23.36
C VAL A 185 -26.73 -4.57 -22.82
N VAL A 186 -26.97 -4.32 -21.55
CA VAL A 186 -28.31 -4.45 -20.92
C VAL A 186 -29.29 -3.42 -21.50
N LEU A 187 -28.86 -2.16 -21.66
CA LEU A 187 -29.72 -1.09 -22.21
C LEU A 187 -30.07 -1.28 -23.68
N LEU A 188 -29.22 -1.90 -24.49
CA LEU A 188 -29.47 -2.17 -25.90
C LEU A 188 -30.25 -3.47 -26.12
N GLY A 189 -30.31 -4.35 -25.12
CA GLY A 189 -31.04 -5.63 -25.18
C GLY A 189 -32.48 -5.59 -24.64
N THR A 190 -32.91 -4.44 -24.09
CA THR A 190 -34.29 -4.18 -23.62
C THR A 190 -34.99 -3.22 -24.56
#